data_6e3053a5ead027c83d76744bca0bf7f7
#
_entry.id   6e3053a5ead027c83d76744bca0bf7f7
#
_cell.length_a   1.000
_cell.length_b   1.000
_cell.length_c   1.000
_cell.angle_alpha   90.00
_cell.angle_beta   90.00
_cell.angle_gamma   90.00
#
_symmetry.space_group_name_H-M   'P 1'
#
loop_
_entity.id
_entity.type
_entity.pdbx_description
1 polymer ?
#
loop_
_entity_poly.entity_id
_entity_poly.type
_entity_poly.pdbx_seq_one_letter_code
_entity_poly.pdbx_strand_id
1 'polypeptide(L)'
;MASQKKSAIGFIFITLLIDFTGFGIIIPVLPKLIEELTGGGLSLAAIYGGWLTISYAVMQFISAPVLGGLSDKFGRRPVLLASLFGLGVDYIFLAFAPSIFWLFVGRILAGVTGASFTTAQAYIADVSEPEKRAQNFGLVGAAFGIGFIVGPVIGGLFSHYGLRVPFIISAGLALLNWLYGYFILPESLSKENRRSFEWKRANPVGSLLRIRKFPALIGLLSTMLLLYIASHAVQSTWTYYTMEKFHWSEAWVGYSLGFVGIIVGIVQGGLIRVIIPKIGQVKAVYYGLILYVIGFLLFAFASEGWMMFAFMLPYGLAGIFGPAMQGIISNNVEANSQGEIQGVIAGLMSAAAIIGPLVMTNLFAWFTDKNHGIYFPAAPYLLAAGLTVAGIFVCSASLKKYHS
;
A
#
# COMPACT_ATOMS: atom_id res chain seq x y z
N MET A 1 -27.90 -20.35 7.57
CA MET A 1 -27.00 -19.94 6.48
C MET A 1 -26.80 -18.42 6.38
N ALA A 2 -27.83 -17.57 6.30
CA ALA A 2 -27.66 -16.11 6.21
C ALA A 2 -26.95 -15.48 7.43
N SER A 3 -27.21 -15.95 8.65
CA SER A 3 -26.54 -15.49 9.88
C SER A 3 -25.04 -15.83 9.89
N GLN A 4 -24.66 -17.03 9.43
CA GLN A 4 -23.26 -17.45 9.35
C GLN A 4 -22.47 -16.66 8.30
N LYS A 5 -23.09 -16.32 7.15
CA LYS A 5 -22.46 -15.49 6.11
C LYS A 5 -22.22 -14.06 6.59
N LYS A 6 -23.16 -13.44 7.32
CA LYS A 6 -22.95 -12.11 7.93
C LYS A 6 -21.84 -12.11 8.97
N SER A 7 -21.77 -13.14 9.80
CA SER A 7 -20.70 -13.32 10.79
C SER A 7 -19.33 -13.46 10.12
N ALA A 8 -19.22 -14.18 9.01
CA ALA A 8 -17.99 -14.37 8.26
C ALA A 8 -17.46 -13.07 7.63
N ILE A 9 -18.34 -12.21 7.08
CA ILE A 9 -17.94 -10.91 6.51
C ILE A 9 -17.46 -9.98 7.63
N GLY A 10 -18.16 -9.92 8.75
CA GLY A 10 -17.73 -9.14 9.92
C GLY A 10 -16.38 -9.60 10.45
N PHE A 11 -16.13 -10.91 10.48
CA PHE A 11 -14.84 -11.47 10.85
C PHE A 11 -13.72 -11.01 9.91
N ILE A 12 -13.90 -11.13 8.59
CA ILE A 12 -12.89 -10.70 7.61
C ILE A 12 -12.60 -9.20 7.71
N PHE A 13 -13.63 -8.37 7.95
CA PHE A 13 -13.45 -6.95 8.18
C PHE A 13 -12.54 -6.67 9.39
N ILE A 14 -12.81 -7.32 10.52
CA ILE A 14 -12.00 -7.18 11.75
C ILE A 14 -10.57 -7.68 11.50
N THR A 15 -10.42 -8.80 10.82
CA THR A 15 -9.12 -9.37 10.45
C THR A 15 -8.30 -8.37 9.64
N LEU A 16 -8.86 -7.82 8.57
CA LEU A 16 -8.17 -6.85 7.73
C LEU A 16 -7.90 -5.54 8.48
N LEU A 17 -8.83 -5.09 9.32
CA LEU A 17 -8.64 -3.90 10.16
C LEU A 17 -7.43 -4.06 11.08
N ILE A 18 -7.29 -5.22 11.74
CA ILE A 18 -6.16 -5.51 12.63
C ILE A 18 -4.87 -5.62 11.83
N ASP A 19 -4.87 -6.26 10.67
CA ASP A 19 -3.70 -6.38 9.80
C ASP A 19 -3.19 -5.01 9.35
N PHE A 20 -4.08 -4.14 8.85
CA PHE A 20 -3.71 -2.80 8.42
C PHE A 20 -3.31 -1.89 9.59
N THR A 21 -3.94 -2.04 10.75
CA THR A 21 -3.54 -1.33 11.97
C THR A 21 -2.14 -1.77 12.38
N GLY A 22 -1.85 -3.06 12.44
CA GLY A 22 -0.54 -3.60 12.79
C GLY A 22 0.55 -3.12 11.83
N PHE A 23 0.28 -3.07 10.52
CA PHE A 23 1.18 -2.50 9.53
C PHE A 23 1.41 -0.99 9.79
N GLY A 24 0.34 -0.23 10.06
CA GLY A 24 0.42 1.20 10.32
C GLY A 24 1.22 1.56 11.58
N ILE A 25 1.13 0.73 12.64
CA ILE A 25 1.82 0.93 13.93
C ILE A 25 3.35 1.05 13.73
N ILE A 26 3.91 0.31 12.79
CA ILE A 26 5.35 0.20 12.60
C ILE A 26 5.94 1.43 11.90
N ILE A 27 5.18 2.07 11.02
CA ILE A 27 5.68 3.11 10.11
C ILE A 27 6.42 4.24 10.84
N PRO A 28 5.89 4.85 11.92
CA PRO A 28 6.57 5.96 12.58
C PRO A 28 7.81 5.56 13.38
N VAL A 29 7.95 4.29 13.76
CA VAL A 29 9.04 3.85 14.67
C VAL A 29 10.16 3.11 13.95
N LEU A 30 9.94 2.59 12.76
CA LEU A 30 10.92 1.80 12.01
C LEU A 30 12.24 2.54 11.76
N PRO A 31 12.27 3.84 11.39
CA PRO A 31 13.52 4.56 11.18
C PRO A 31 14.40 4.56 12.42
N LYS A 32 13.83 4.85 13.57
CA LYS A 32 14.58 4.89 14.85
C LYS A 32 15.09 3.53 15.28
N LEU A 33 14.31 2.47 15.04
CA LEU A 33 14.79 1.10 15.29
C LEU A 33 15.98 0.76 14.38
N ILE A 34 15.95 1.15 13.11
CA ILE A 34 17.07 0.94 12.19
C ILE A 34 18.30 1.74 12.65
N GLU A 35 18.15 3.00 13.07
CA GLU A 35 19.24 3.80 13.62
C GLU A 35 19.88 3.12 14.85
N GLU A 36 19.06 2.61 15.79
CA GLU A 36 19.52 1.86 16.97
C GLU A 36 20.34 0.63 16.58
N LEU A 37 19.86 -0.16 15.61
CA LEU A 37 20.50 -1.41 15.21
C LEU A 37 21.75 -1.23 14.33
N THR A 38 21.86 -0.11 13.61
CA THR A 38 22.98 0.15 12.69
C THR A 38 24.02 1.09 13.24
N GLY A 39 23.68 1.87 14.28
CA GLY A 39 24.51 2.95 14.81
C GLY A 39 24.69 4.13 13.84
N GLY A 40 23.92 4.16 12.72
CA GLY A 40 23.97 5.21 11.70
C GLY A 40 22.87 6.26 11.89
N GLY A 41 22.89 7.32 11.05
CA GLY A 41 21.84 8.33 11.04
C GLY A 41 20.68 7.98 10.13
N LEU A 42 19.71 8.93 10.02
CA LEU A 42 18.48 8.75 9.21
C LEU A 42 18.75 8.46 7.72
N SER A 43 19.87 8.96 7.16
CA SER A 43 20.28 8.65 5.78
C SER A 43 20.50 7.15 5.58
N LEU A 44 21.30 6.53 6.49
CA LEU A 44 21.55 5.09 6.45
C LEU A 44 20.27 4.30 6.78
N ALA A 45 19.48 4.78 7.75
CA ALA A 45 18.20 4.16 8.08
C ALA A 45 17.22 4.16 6.90
N ALA A 46 17.20 5.22 6.07
CA ALA A 46 16.37 5.28 4.87
C ALA A 46 16.79 4.23 3.82
N ILE A 47 18.11 4.01 3.62
CA ILE A 47 18.61 2.97 2.72
C ILE A 47 18.12 1.59 3.18
N TYR A 48 18.37 1.23 4.45
CA TYR A 48 17.92 -0.06 4.99
C TYR A 48 16.39 -0.21 4.98
N GLY A 49 15.65 0.85 5.30
CA GLY A 49 14.20 0.87 5.24
C GLY A 49 13.66 0.63 3.82
N GLY A 50 14.31 1.22 2.82
CA GLY A 50 14.04 0.94 1.40
C GLY A 50 14.26 -0.53 1.06
N TRP A 51 15.40 -1.10 1.42
CA TRP A 51 15.72 -2.51 1.16
C TRP A 51 14.81 -3.48 1.92
N LEU A 52 14.41 -3.17 3.15
CA LEU A 52 13.43 -3.95 3.93
C LEU A 52 12.06 -3.96 3.22
N THR A 53 11.63 -2.81 2.71
CA THR A 53 10.38 -2.69 1.94
C THR A 53 10.44 -3.48 0.65
N ILE A 54 11.56 -3.41 -0.09
CA ILE A 54 11.78 -4.16 -1.33
C ILE A 54 11.78 -5.66 -1.05
N SER A 55 12.49 -6.12 -0.01
CA SER A 55 12.54 -7.53 0.36
C SER A 55 11.15 -8.10 0.60
N TYR A 56 10.31 -7.37 1.34
CA TYR A 56 8.90 -7.71 1.53
C TYR A 56 8.13 -7.73 0.20
N ALA A 57 8.23 -6.65 -0.61
CA ALA A 57 7.46 -6.50 -1.84
C ALA A 57 7.81 -7.56 -2.90
N VAL A 58 9.11 -7.91 -3.04
CA VAL A 58 9.58 -8.94 -3.97
C VAL A 58 9.05 -10.31 -3.53
N MET A 59 9.17 -10.65 -2.26
CA MET A 59 8.68 -11.92 -1.75
C MET A 59 7.17 -12.01 -1.85
N GLN A 60 6.44 -10.94 -1.55
CA GLN A 60 4.98 -10.89 -1.72
C GLN A 60 4.58 -11.06 -3.19
N PHE A 61 5.27 -10.38 -4.11
CA PHE A 61 5.00 -10.48 -5.55
C PHE A 61 5.15 -11.92 -6.07
N ILE A 62 6.19 -12.62 -5.62
CA ILE A 62 6.45 -14.01 -6.01
C ILE A 62 5.44 -14.94 -5.35
N SER A 63 5.16 -14.74 -4.06
CA SER A 63 4.38 -15.68 -3.25
C SER A 63 2.87 -15.51 -3.39
N ALA A 64 2.37 -14.31 -3.70
CA ALA A 64 0.93 -14.04 -3.77
C ALA A 64 0.18 -14.95 -4.76
N PRO A 65 0.64 -15.19 -6.01
CA PRO A 65 -0.04 -16.10 -6.91
C PRO A 65 0.03 -17.57 -6.46
N VAL A 66 1.14 -17.95 -5.81
CA VAL A 66 1.33 -19.30 -5.25
C VAL A 66 0.34 -19.54 -4.12
N LEU A 67 0.28 -18.60 -3.16
CA LEU A 67 -0.64 -18.68 -2.02
C LEU A 67 -2.11 -18.59 -2.47
N GLY A 68 -2.40 -17.80 -3.51
CA GLY A 68 -3.70 -17.78 -4.16
C GLY A 68 -4.09 -19.17 -4.69
N GLY A 69 -3.20 -19.81 -5.45
CA GLY A 69 -3.41 -21.17 -5.96
C GLY A 69 -3.50 -22.23 -4.85
N LEU A 70 -2.72 -22.09 -3.78
CA LEU A 70 -2.83 -22.96 -2.60
C LEU A 70 -4.18 -22.77 -1.88
N SER A 71 -4.69 -21.55 -1.82
CA SER A 71 -6.00 -21.26 -1.24
C SER A 71 -7.15 -21.84 -2.08
N ASP A 72 -6.98 -21.93 -3.40
CA ASP A 72 -7.94 -22.61 -4.28
C ASP A 72 -7.92 -24.14 -4.08
N LYS A 73 -6.75 -24.70 -3.74
CA LYS A 73 -6.58 -26.15 -3.55
C LYS A 73 -6.97 -26.62 -2.15
N PHE A 74 -6.48 -25.95 -1.11
CA PHE A 74 -6.64 -26.40 0.28
C PHE A 74 -7.84 -25.75 0.98
N GLY A 75 -8.38 -24.67 0.43
CA GLY A 75 -9.41 -23.83 1.03
C GLY A 75 -8.84 -22.48 1.45
N ARG A 76 -9.73 -21.50 1.64
CA ARG A 76 -9.36 -20.12 2.01
C ARG A 76 -8.85 -20.03 3.45
N ARG A 77 -9.57 -20.72 4.36
CA ARG A 77 -9.27 -20.66 5.81
C ARG A 77 -7.84 -21.06 6.17
N PRO A 78 -7.28 -22.21 5.74
CA PRO A 78 -5.92 -22.61 6.12
C PRO A 78 -4.87 -21.60 5.66
N VAL A 79 -5.00 -21.07 4.43
CA VAL A 79 -4.04 -20.14 3.86
C VAL A 79 -4.15 -18.78 4.56
N LEU A 80 -5.35 -18.31 4.87
CA LEU A 80 -5.55 -17.07 5.61
C LEU A 80 -4.95 -17.15 7.02
N LEU A 81 -5.19 -18.26 7.73
CA LEU A 81 -4.61 -18.49 9.06
C LEU A 81 -3.08 -18.59 9.02
N ALA A 82 -2.51 -19.26 8.01
CA ALA A 82 -1.05 -19.32 7.85
C ALA A 82 -0.46 -17.91 7.59
N SER A 83 -1.14 -17.08 6.80
CA SER A 83 -0.72 -15.70 6.55
C SER A 83 -0.76 -14.83 7.82
N LEU A 84 -1.84 -14.92 8.60
CA LEU A 84 -1.98 -14.18 9.87
C LEU A 84 -0.92 -14.60 10.89
N PHE A 85 -0.65 -15.91 10.99
CA PHE A 85 0.40 -16.41 11.86
C PHE A 85 1.78 -15.92 11.43
N GLY A 86 2.09 -16.01 10.12
CA GLY A 86 3.36 -15.53 9.57
C GLY A 86 3.58 -14.03 9.81
N LEU A 87 2.53 -13.22 9.72
CA LEU A 87 2.59 -11.79 10.05
C LEU A 87 2.88 -11.56 11.54
N GLY A 88 2.23 -12.32 12.43
CA GLY A 88 2.53 -12.28 13.87
C GLY A 88 3.99 -12.64 14.19
N VAL A 89 4.53 -13.67 13.51
CA VAL A 89 5.93 -14.06 13.64
C VAL A 89 6.88 -12.98 13.13
N ASP A 90 6.58 -12.32 11.99
CA ASP A 90 7.36 -11.19 11.51
C ASP A 90 7.44 -10.07 12.56
N TYR A 91 6.31 -9.68 13.16
CA TYR A 91 6.32 -8.66 14.19
C TYR A 91 7.14 -9.05 15.43
N ILE A 92 7.22 -10.35 15.78
CA ILE A 92 8.12 -10.84 16.82
C ILE A 92 9.59 -10.64 16.39
N PHE A 93 9.95 -10.96 15.15
CA PHE A 93 11.29 -10.70 14.64
C PHE A 93 11.63 -9.20 14.70
N LEU A 94 10.70 -8.32 14.33
CA LEU A 94 10.90 -6.87 14.41
C LEU A 94 11.05 -6.41 15.87
N ALA A 95 10.24 -6.93 16.80
CA ALA A 95 10.27 -6.56 18.22
C ALA A 95 11.58 -6.97 18.91
N PHE A 96 12.10 -8.15 18.61
CA PHE A 96 13.24 -8.74 19.31
C PHE A 96 14.52 -8.84 18.46
N ALA A 97 14.54 -8.22 17.28
CA ALA A 97 15.71 -8.22 16.40
C ALA A 97 16.96 -7.69 17.11
N PRO A 98 18.04 -8.50 17.24
CA PRO A 98 19.30 -8.04 17.78
C PRO A 98 20.19 -7.34 16.74
N SER A 99 19.83 -7.42 15.46
CA SER A 99 20.55 -6.79 14.36
C SER A 99 19.63 -6.59 13.14
N ILE A 100 20.09 -5.75 12.21
CA ILE A 100 19.38 -5.45 10.96
C ILE A 100 19.10 -6.72 10.12
N PHE A 101 19.96 -7.74 10.20
CA PHE A 101 19.77 -9.03 9.52
C PHE A 101 18.43 -9.68 9.89
N TRP A 102 18.07 -9.67 11.16
CA TRP A 102 16.81 -10.26 11.63
C TRP A 102 15.58 -9.49 11.18
N LEU A 103 15.69 -8.16 10.96
CA LEU A 103 14.62 -7.41 10.31
C LEU A 103 14.40 -7.88 8.87
N PHE A 104 15.47 -8.18 8.12
CA PHE A 104 15.34 -8.76 6.77
C PHE A 104 14.68 -10.13 6.79
N VAL A 105 15.08 -11.00 7.73
CA VAL A 105 14.45 -12.32 7.90
C VAL A 105 12.95 -12.17 8.14
N GLY A 106 12.54 -11.28 9.04
CA GLY A 106 11.13 -10.98 9.28
C GLY A 106 10.41 -10.50 8.02
N ARG A 107 10.97 -9.51 7.32
CA ARG A 107 10.37 -8.96 6.09
C ARG A 107 10.23 -9.99 4.97
N ILE A 108 11.18 -10.88 4.81
CA ILE A 108 11.13 -12.01 3.86
C ILE A 108 9.98 -12.96 4.25
N LEU A 109 9.91 -13.35 5.52
CA LEU A 109 8.84 -14.22 6.02
C LEU A 109 7.45 -13.59 5.84
N ALA A 110 7.32 -12.30 6.20
CA ALA A 110 6.07 -11.55 5.97
C ALA A 110 5.70 -11.48 4.49
N GLY A 111 6.67 -11.27 3.59
CA GLY A 111 6.43 -11.28 2.15
C GLY A 111 5.98 -12.65 1.64
N VAL A 112 6.61 -13.74 2.11
CA VAL A 112 6.22 -15.12 1.75
C VAL A 112 4.81 -15.43 2.24
N THR A 113 4.43 -14.99 3.44
CA THR A 113 3.12 -15.26 4.04
C THR A 113 2.09 -14.17 3.71
N GLY A 114 2.45 -13.11 2.99
CA GLY A 114 1.66 -11.89 2.76
C GLY A 114 0.42 -12.03 1.86
N ALA A 115 -0.25 -13.20 1.86
CA ALA A 115 -1.44 -13.46 1.08
C ALA A 115 -2.76 -13.18 1.83
N SER A 116 -2.70 -12.62 3.06
CA SER A 116 -3.91 -12.33 3.85
C SER A 116 -4.90 -11.48 3.05
N PHE A 117 -4.42 -10.43 2.41
CA PHE A 117 -5.25 -9.52 1.61
C PHE A 117 -5.91 -10.19 0.41
N THR A 118 -5.15 -10.92 -0.43
CA THR A 118 -5.67 -11.58 -1.64
C THR A 118 -6.61 -12.74 -1.28
N THR A 119 -6.26 -13.50 -0.25
CA THR A 119 -7.10 -14.60 0.25
C THR A 119 -8.37 -14.08 0.90
N ALA A 120 -8.32 -12.96 1.64
CA ALA A 120 -9.49 -12.30 2.21
C ALA A 120 -10.45 -11.79 1.13
N GLN A 121 -9.93 -11.22 0.04
CA GLN A 121 -10.76 -10.81 -1.09
C GLN A 121 -11.45 -12.03 -1.74
N ALA A 122 -10.74 -13.12 -1.95
CA ALA A 122 -11.31 -14.35 -2.47
C ALA A 122 -12.38 -14.91 -1.52
N TYR A 123 -12.13 -14.90 -0.21
CA TYR A 123 -13.09 -15.29 0.81
C TYR A 123 -14.37 -14.45 0.76
N ILE A 124 -14.23 -13.10 0.66
CA ILE A 124 -15.39 -12.18 0.52
C ILE A 124 -16.19 -12.53 -0.75
N ALA A 125 -15.50 -12.81 -1.88
CA ALA A 125 -16.16 -13.21 -3.12
C ALA A 125 -16.98 -14.50 -2.95
N ASP A 126 -16.44 -15.49 -2.21
CA ASP A 126 -17.08 -16.79 -2.00
C ASP A 126 -18.35 -16.68 -1.11
N VAL A 127 -18.34 -15.81 -0.09
CA VAL A 127 -19.47 -15.68 0.87
C VAL A 127 -20.48 -14.60 0.48
N SER A 128 -20.18 -13.75 -0.51
CA SER A 128 -21.03 -12.63 -0.92
C SER A 128 -22.05 -13.04 -1.98
N GLU A 129 -23.29 -12.63 -1.75
CA GLU A 129 -24.32 -12.65 -2.81
C GLU A 129 -23.91 -11.68 -3.94
N PRO A 130 -24.19 -12.00 -5.22
CA PRO A 130 -23.76 -11.17 -6.36
C PRO A 130 -24.11 -9.70 -6.21
N GLU A 131 -25.32 -9.39 -5.70
CA GLU A 131 -25.86 -8.04 -5.54
C GLU A 131 -25.11 -7.24 -4.45
N LYS A 132 -24.56 -7.91 -3.42
CA LYS A 132 -23.86 -7.31 -2.29
C LYS A 132 -22.34 -7.37 -2.41
N ARG A 133 -21.83 -8.03 -3.44
CA ARG A 133 -20.39 -8.27 -3.60
C ARG A 133 -19.60 -6.96 -3.64
N ALA A 134 -20.05 -5.98 -4.41
CA ALA A 134 -19.39 -4.67 -4.49
C ALA A 134 -19.38 -3.94 -3.13
N GLN A 135 -20.49 -4.00 -2.38
CA GLN A 135 -20.58 -3.43 -1.04
C GLN A 135 -19.60 -4.11 -0.08
N ASN A 136 -19.51 -5.44 -0.11
CA ASN A 136 -18.63 -6.21 0.78
C ASN A 136 -17.15 -6.00 0.44
N PHE A 137 -16.80 -5.82 -0.84
CA PHE A 137 -15.44 -5.38 -1.21
C PHE A 137 -15.12 -3.97 -0.71
N GLY A 138 -16.12 -3.09 -0.61
CA GLY A 138 -15.96 -1.76 -0.01
C GLY A 138 -15.50 -1.81 1.46
N LEU A 139 -15.85 -2.87 2.20
CA LEU A 139 -15.38 -3.07 3.57
C LEU A 139 -13.86 -3.25 3.67
N VAL A 140 -13.23 -3.84 2.64
CA VAL A 140 -11.76 -3.97 2.58
C VAL A 140 -11.11 -2.59 2.55
N GLY A 141 -11.63 -1.69 1.71
CA GLY A 141 -11.17 -0.30 1.64
C GLY A 141 -11.41 0.46 2.95
N ALA A 142 -12.56 0.22 3.61
CA ALA A 142 -12.85 0.82 4.91
C ALA A 142 -11.89 0.31 6.00
N ALA A 143 -11.60 -1.00 6.05
CA ALA A 143 -10.63 -1.58 6.98
C ALA A 143 -9.23 -1.01 6.76
N PHE A 144 -8.79 -0.87 5.49
CA PHE A 144 -7.54 -0.23 5.14
C PHE A 144 -7.49 1.22 5.63
N GLY A 145 -8.52 2.03 5.31
CA GLY A 145 -8.58 3.44 5.69
C GLY A 145 -8.53 3.63 7.21
N ILE A 146 -9.35 2.90 7.96
CA ILE A 146 -9.38 2.99 9.43
C ILE A 146 -8.07 2.49 10.03
N GLY A 147 -7.55 1.34 9.58
CA GLY A 147 -6.28 0.79 10.08
C GLY A 147 -5.10 1.71 9.82
N PHE A 148 -5.08 2.36 8.66
CA PHE A 148 -4.02 3.31 8.30
C PHE A 148 -4.14 4.67 9.02
N ILE A 149 -5.30 5.00 9.58
CA ILE A 149 -5.49 6.15 10.47
C ILE A 149 -5.03 5.79 11.89
N VAL A 150 -5.56 4.70 12.40
CA VAL A 150 -5.40 4.30 13.81
C VAL A 150 -3.99 3.76 14.10
N GLY A 151 -3.44 2.97 13.16
CA GLY A 151 -2.16 2.31 13.33
C GLY A 151 -1.00 3.26 13.62
N PRO A 152 -0.70 4.24 12.74
CA PRO A 152 0.42 5.16 12.96
C PRO A 152 0.26 6.02 14.21
N VAL A 153 -0.98 6.40 14.57
CA VAL A 153 -1.25 7.14 15.81
C VAL A 153 -0.90 6.29 17.03
N ILE A 154 -1.34 5.03 17.06
CA ILE A 154 -0.98 4.09 18.13
C ILE A 154 0.53 3.90 18.16
N GLY A 155 1.16 3.65 17.02
CA GLY A 155 2.61 3.46 16.92
C GLY A 155 3.42 4.63 17.47
N GLY A 156 3.05 5.84 17.06
CA GLY A 156 3.67 7.07 17.54
C GLY A 156 3.48 7.31 19.04
N LEU A 157 2.28 7.05 19.58
CA LEU A 157 2.01 7.21 21.00
C LEU A 157 2.73 6.17 21.86
N PHE A 158 2.72 4.92 21.49
CA PHE A 158 3.34 3.86 22.27
C PHE A 158 4.88 3.81 22.15
N SER A 159 5.47 4.52 21.18
CA SER A 159 6.93 4.67 21.09
C SER A 159 7.56 5.31 22.34
N HIS A 160 6.79 6.11 23.09
CA HIS A 160 7.23 6.68 24.37
C HIS A 160 7.59 5.65 25.44
N TYR A 161 7.00 4.44 25.36
CA TYR A 161 7.31 3.34 26.28
C TYR A 161 8.50 2.49 25.79
N GLY A 162 9.08 2.83 24.66
CA GLY A 162 10.23 2.18 24.04
C GLY A 162 9.99 1.86 22.57
N LEU A 163 11.04 1.93 21.73
CA LEU A 163 10.96 1.73 20.28
C LEU A 163 10.45 0.35 19.87
N ARG A 164 10.57 -0.64 20.73
CA ARG A 164 10.14 -2.03 20.46
C ARG A 164 8.69 -2.30 20.86
N VAL A 165 8.10 -1.46 21.72
CA VAL A 165 6.73 -1.63 22.22
C VAL A 165 5.68 -1.65 21.11
N PRO A 166 5.71 -0.76 20.09
CA PRO A 166 4.78 -0.82 18.96
C PRO A 166 4.81 -2.15 18.20
N PHE A 167 6.00 -2.75 18.03
CA PHE A 167 6.12 -4.07 17.36
C PHE A 167 5.55 -5.20 18.22
N ILE A 168 5.73 -5.15 19.55
CA ILE A 168 5.13 -6.12 20.48
C ILE A 168 3.61 -6.03 20.43
N ILE A 169 3.05 -4.82 20.40
CA ILE A 169 1.61 -4.61 20.26
C ILE A 169 1.11 -5.19 18.93
N SER A 170 1.82 -4.92 17.82
CA SER A 170 1.46 -5.45 16.51
C SER A 170 1.53 -6.98 16.47
N ALA A 171 2.54 -7.59 17.08
CA ALA A 171 2.65 -9.04 17.23
C ALA A 171 1.48 -9.62 18.03
N GLY A 172 1.16 -9.00 19.16
CA GLY A 172 0.01 -9.40 20.00
C GLY A 172 -1.31 -9.32 19.24
N LEU A 173 -1.55 -8.22 18.54
CA LEU A 173 -2.77 -8.03 17.73
C LEU A 173 -2.87 -9.08 16.61
N ALA A 174 -1.78 -9.31 15.87
CA ALA A 174 -1.75 -10.29 14.77
C ALA A 174 -1.98 -11.73 15.28
N LEU A 175 -1.34 -12.12 16.39
CA LEU A 175 -1.51 -13.46 16.97
C LEU A 175 -2.90 -13.64 17.62
N LEU A 176 -3.44 -12.62 18.26
CA LEU A 176 -4.82 -12.64 18.75
C LEU A 176 -5.82 -12.75 17.59
N ASN A 177 -5.59 -12.05 16.50
CA ASN A 177 -6.39 -12.15 15.28
C ASN A 177 -6.32 -13.55 14.67
N TRP A 178 -5.10 -14.13 14.60
CA TRP A 178 -4.91 -15.52 14.20
C TRP A 178 -5.69 -16.50 15.09
N LEU A 179 -5.59 -16.35 16.42
CA LEU A 179 -6.30 -17.19 17.37
C LEU A 179 -7.82 -17.05 17.23
N TYR A 180 -8.31 -15.81 17.10
CA TYR A 180 -9.71 -15.52 16.83
C TYR A 180 -10.17 -16.21 15.53
N GLY A 181 -9.38 -16.10 14.45
CA GLY A 181 -9.65 -16.78 13.20
C GLY A 181 -9.64 -18.29 13.29
N TYR A 182 -8.73 -18.84 14.09
CA TYR A 182 -8.67 -20.29 14.30
C TYR A 182 -9.96 -20.87 14.87
N PHE A 183 -10.61 -20.17 15.79
CA PHE A 183 -11.85 -20.65 16.43
C PHE A 183 -13.12 -20.24 15.67
N ILE A 184 -13.12 -19.09 15.01
CA ILE A 184 -14.37 -18.47 14.52
C ILE A 184 -14.52 -18.57 13.00
N LEU A 185 -13.40 -18.54 12.23
CA LEU A 185 -13.47 -18.47 10.78
C LEU A 185 -13.90 -19.80 10.16
N PRO A 186 -15.07 -19.89 9.51
CA PRO A 186 -15.46 -21.08 8.76
C PRO A 186 -14.69 -21.15 7.43
N GLU A 187 -14.67 -22.32 6.79
CA GLU A 187 -14.20 -22.44 5.42
C GLU A 187 -15.24 -21.88 4.44
N SER A 188 -14.80 -21.04 3.49
CA SER A 188 -15.69 -20.44 2.49
C SER A 188 -15.75 -21.25 1.20
N LEU A 189 -14.67 -21.97 0.86
CA LEU A 189 -14.57 -22.72 -0.38
C LEU A 189 -14.96 -24.17 -0.16
N SER A 190 -16.13 -24.58 -0.71
CA SER A 190 -16.59 -25.96 -0.62
C SER A 190 -15.60 -26.92 -1.33
N LYS A 191 -15.55 -28.17 -0.88
CA LYS A 191 -14.62 -29.17 -1.43
C LYS A 191 -14.80 -29.38 -2.93
N GLU A 192 -16.03 -29.27 -3.44
CA GLU A 192 -16.41 -29.46 -4.85
C GLU A 192 -15.88 -28.34 -5.73
N ASN A 193 -15.71 -27.14 -5.18
CA ASN A 193 -15.21 -25.95 -5.90
C ASN A 193 -13.69 -25.78 -5.82
N ARG A 194 -12.99 -26.68 -5.10
CA ARG A 194 -11.53 -26.66 -5.03
C ARG A 194 -10.91 -27.07 -6.36
N ARG A 195 -9.79 -26.40 -6.70
CA ARG A 195 -9.05 -26.64 -7.95
C ARG A 195 -7.66 -27.21 -7.63
N SER A 196 -7.12 -28.02 -8.54
CA SER A 196 -5.74 -28.44 -8.46
C SER A 196 -4.80 -27.25 -8.63
N PHE A 197 -3.69 -27.27 -7.88
CA PHE A 197 -2.64 -26.24 -8.01
C PHE A 197 -1.88 -26.41 -9.34
N GLU A 198 -1.74 -25.35 -10.10
CA GLU A 198 -1.00 -25.31 -11.35
C GLU A 198 0.06 -24.21 -11.34
N TRP A 199 1.33 -24.56 -11.42
CA TRP A 199 2.46 -23.63 -11.49
C TRP A 199 2.36 -22.61 -12.64
N LYS A 200 1.80 -23.00 -13.78
CA LYS A 200 1.63 -22.11 -14.94
C LYS A 200 0.73 -20.91 -14.65
N ARG A 201 -0.23 -21.06 -13.74
CA ARG A 201 -1.13 -19.97 -13.30
C ARG A 201 -0.49 -19.08 -12.24
N ALA A 202 0.47 -19.61 -11.47
CA ALA A 202 1.19 -18.90 -10.44
C ALA A 202 2.37 -18.08 -11.01
N ASN A 203 2.21 -17.46 -12.19
CA ASN A 203 3.26 -16.66 -12.84
C ASN A 203 3.00 -15.16 -12.67
N PRO A 204 3.69 -14.49 -11.74
CA PRO A 204 3.48 -13.06 -11.49
C PRO A 204 3.95 -12.17 -12.66
N VAL A 205 4.98 -12.59 -13.39
CA VAL A 205 5.51 -11.84 -14.55
C VAL A 205 4.57 -11.93 -15.75
N GLY A 206 3.83 -13.03 -15.87
CA GLY A 206 2.88 -13.24 -16.95
C GLY A 206 1.78 -12.17 -17.02
N SER A 207 1.34 -11.63 -15.89
CA SER A 207 0.35 -10.53 -15.84
C SER A 207 0.91 -9.23 -16.40
N LEU A 208 2.16 -8.88 -16.11
CA LEU A 208 2.82 -7.69 -16.68
C LEU A 208 3.01 -7.82 -18.18
N LEU A 209 3.38 -8.98 -18.69
CA LEU A 209 3.58 -9.20 -20.12
C LEU A 209 2.27 -9.05 -20.93
N ARG A 210 1.10 -9.23 -20.30
CA ARG A 210 -0.21 -9.00 -20.92
C ARG A 210 -0.49 -7.54 -21.28
N ILE A 211 0.30 -6.57 -20.80
CA ILE A 211 0.20 -5.16 -21.20
C ILE A 211 0.25 -5.01 -22.75
N ARG A 212 0.97 -5.90 -23.43
CA ARG A 212 1.08 -5.93 -24.90
C ARG A 212 -0.23 -6.21 -25.62
N LYS A 213 -1.22 -6.76 -24.92
CA LYS A 213 -2.57 -6.99 -25.46
C LYS A 213 -3.41 -5.71 -25.53
N PHE A 214 -2.99 -4.65 -24.83
CA PHE A 214 -3.72 -3.40 -24.71
C PHE A 214 -2.91 -2.20 -25.24
N PRO A 215 -2.50 -2.21 -26.54
CA PRO A 215 -1.61 -1.18 -27.08
C PRO A 215 -2.20 0.23 -26.98
N ALA A 216 -3.52 0.36 -27.11
CA ALA A 216 -4.20 1.64 -26.95
C ALA A 216 -4.08 2.22 -25.54
N LEU A 217 -4.01 1.38 -24.51
CA LEU A 217 -3.97 1.79 -23.10
C LEU A 217 -2.55 2.00 -22.56
N ILE A 218 -1.48 1.71 -23.33
CA ILE A 218 -0.10 1.76 -22.86
C ILE A 218 0.22 3.12 -22.23
N GLY A 219 -0.21 4.22 -22.83
CA GLY A 219 0.08 5.55 -22.29
C GLY A 219 -0.65 5.82 -20.97
N LEU A 220 -1.91 5.40 -20.81
CA LEU A 220 -2.65 5.53 -19.54
C LEU A 220 -2.01 4.64 -18.45
N LEU A 221 -1.64 3.42 -18.79
CA LEU A 221 -0.96 2.48 -17.89
C LEU A 221 0.44 3.00 -17.50
N SER A 222 1.16 3.60 -18.44
CA SER A 222 2.46 4.27 -18.15
C SER A 222 2.30 5.45 -17.22
N THR A 223 1.25 6.26 -17.40
CA THR A 223 0.91 7.35 -16.47
C THR A 223 0.65 6.82 -15.06
N MET A 224 -0.09 5.73 -14.93
CA MET A 224 -0.32 5.08 -13.62
C MET A 224 0.99 4.61 -12.99
N LEU A 225 1.87 3.96 -13.77
CA LEU A 225 3.17 3.51 -13.28
C LEU A 225 4.04 4.67 -12.78
N LEU A 226 4.14 5.75 -13.56
CA LEU A 226 4.89 6.94 -13.15
C LEU A 226 4.36 7.52 -11.84
N LEU A 227 3.04 7.62 -11.70
CA LEU A 227 2.43 8.13 -10.48
C LEU A 227 2.57 7.16 -9.30
N TYR A 228 2.47 5.84 -9.51
CA TYR A 228 2.73 4.86 -8.46
C TYR A 228 4.17 4.96 -7.95
N ILE A 229 5.16 5.11 -8.85
CA ILE A 229 6.56 5.35 -8.44
C ILE A 229 6.67 6.68 -7.69
N ALA A 230 6.07 7.76 -8.21
CA ALA A 230 6.09 9.08 -7.58
C ALA A 230 5.48 9.05 -6.17
N SER A 231 4.39 8.30 -5.95
CA SER A 231 3.74 8.19 -4.64
C SER A 231 4.64 7.62 -3.54
N HIS A 232 5.67 6.85 -3.91
CA HIS A 232 6.66 6.34 -2.96
C HIS A 232 7.56 7.44 -2.37
N ALA A 233 7.60 8.65 -2.95
CA ALA A 233 8.20 9.81 -2.28
C ALA A 233 7.52 10.09 -0.93
N VAL A 234 6.20 9.91 -0.84
CA VAL A 234 5.47 10.01 0.43
C VAL A 234 5.51 8.69 1.19
N GLN A 235 5.15 7.57 0.55
CA GLN A 235 4.99 6.29 1.24
C GLN A 235 6.29 5.75 1.87
N SER A 236 7.45 6.00 1.23
CA SER A 236 8.73 5.42 1.64
C SER A 236 9.66 6.41 2.33
N THR A 237 9.48 7.73 2.14
CA THR A 237 10.41 8.71 2.72
C THR A 237 9.76 9.69 3.70
N TRP A 238 8.43 9.68 3.87
CA TRP A 238 7.72 10.64 4.73
C TRP A 238 8.29 10.71 6.14
N THR A 239 8.42 9.57 6.80
CA THR A 239 8.92 9.48 8.17
C THR A 239 10.36 9.99 8.27
N TYR A 240 11.25 9.53 7.37
CA TYR A 240 12.64 9.98 7.32
C TYR A 240 12.75 11.48 7.07
N TYR A 241 12.01 11.99 6.09
CA TYR A 241 12.01 13.40 5.72
C TYR A 241 11.53 14.31 6.82
N THR A 242 10.43 13.96 7.47
CA THR A 242 9.85 14.79 8.53
C THR A 242 10.68 14.77 9.81
N MET A 243 11.29 13.62 10.14
CA MET A 243 12.24 13.50 11.24
C MET A 243 13.54 14.30 10.95
N GLU A 244 14.08 14.19 9.72
CA GLU A 244 15.32 14.88 9.34
C GLU A 244 15.15 16.39 9.27
N LYS A 245 14.11 16.86 8.56
CA LYS A 245 13.94 18.28 8.26
C LYS A 245 13.28 19.07 9.38
N PHE A 246 12.28 18.50 10.05
CA PHE A 246 11.46 19.20 11.05
C PHE A 246 11.68 18.66 12.47
N HIS A 247 12.58 17.70 12.65
CA HIS A 247 12.87 17.06 13.93
C HIS A 247 11.62 16.49 14.62
N TRP A 248 10.70 15.94 13.81
CA TRP A 248 9.48 15.35 14.34
C TRP A 248 9.78 14.09 15.14
N SER A 249 9.08 13.96 16.28
CA SER A 249 9.02 12.71 17.01
C SER A 249 8.13 11.70 16.28
N GLU A 250 8.23 10.43 16.68
CA GLU A 250 7.38 9.33 16.18
C GLU A 250 5.88 9.66 16.36
N ALA A 251 5.52 10.37 17.45
CA ALA A 251 4.15 10.80 17.70
C ALA A 251 3.67 11.81 16.64
N TRP A 252 4.46 12.80 16.27
CA TRP A 252 4.11 13.76 15.23
C TRP A 252 3.99 13.10 13.85
N VAL A 253 4.88 12.17 13.56
CA VAL A 253 4.75 11.34 12.34
C VAL A 253 3.44 10.55 12.37
N GLY A 254 3.14 9.89 13.49
CA GLY A 254 1.89 9.16 13.68
C GLY A 254 0.65 10.03 13.47
N TYR A 255 0.60 11.23 14.05
CA TYR A 255 -0.50 12.18 13.87
C TYR A 255 -0.65 12.63 12.42
N SER A 256 0.45 12.89 11.73
CA SER A 256 0.43 13.30 10.32
C SER A 256 -0.11 12.20 9.41
N LEU A 257 0.28 10.95 9.63
CA LEU A 257 -0.24 9.80 8.89
C LEU A 257 -1.72 9.54 9.21
N GLY A 258 -2.14 9.71 10.46
CA GLY A 258 -3.54 9.69 10.83
C GLY A 258 -4.36 10.77 10.12
N PHE A 259 -3.81 11.99 10.06
CA PHE A 259 -4.46 13.13 9.40
C PHE A 259 -4.62 12.91 7.89
N VAL A 260 -3.57 12.45 7.18
CA VAL A 260 -3.70 12.13 5.75
C VAL A 260 -4.70 11.00 5.52
N GLY A 261 -4.76 10.01 6.42
CA GLY A 261 -5.75 8.95 6.38
C GLY A 261 -7.17 9.47 6.42
N ILE A 262 -7.46 10.45 7.28
CA ILE A 262 -8.78 11.12 7.36
C ILE A 262 -9.09 11.83 6.03
N ILE A 263 -8.14 12.59 5.48
CA ILE A 263 -8.34 13.29 4.20
C ILE A 263 -8.66 12.29 3.08
N VAL A 264 -7.86 11.23 2.96
CA VAL A 264 -8.07 10.17 1.96
C VAL A 264 -9.43 9.49 2.17
N GLY A 265 -9.82 9.23 3.42
CA GLY A 265 -11.13 8.68 3.74
C GLY A 265 -12.29 9.57 3.28
N ILE A 266 -12.21 10.89 3.52
CA ILE A 266 -13.20 11.87 3.07
C ILE A 266 -13.24 11.93 1.53
N VAL A 267 -12.09 12.00 0.89
CA VAL A 267 -11.99 12.10 -0.58
C VAL A 267 -12.53 10.84 -1.24
N GLN A 268 -12.03 9.67 -0.87
CA GLN A 268 -12.42 8.40 -1.50
C GLN A 268 -13.81 7.93 -1.08
N GLY A 269 -14.20 8.14 0.17
CA GLY A 269 -15.50 7.72 0.70
C GLY A 269 -16.69 8.57 0.25
N GLY A 270 -16.46 9.90 0.05
CA GLY A 270 -17.53 10.84 -0.23
C GLY A 270 -17.30 11.69 -1.47
N LEU A 271 -16.20 12.43 -1.51
CA LEU A 271 -15.99 13.52 -2.46
C LEU A 271 -15.93 13.03 -3.92
N ILE A 272 -15.33 11.86 -4.16
CA ILE A 272 -15.28 11.23 -5.49
C ILE A 272 -16.66 11.03 -6.09
N ARG A 273 -17.64 10.62 -5.28
CA ARG A 273 -19.02 10.37 -5.72
C ARG A 273 -19.74 11.64 -6.19
N VAL A 274 -19.29 12.82 -5.74
CA VAL A 274 -19.85 14.12 -6.10
C VAL A 274 -19.05 14.78 -7.23
N ILE A 275 -17.72 14.72 -7.17
CA ILE A 275 -16.85 15.42 -8.10
C ILE A 275 -16.83 14.73 -9.47
N ILE A 276 -16.54 13.42 -9.52
CA ILE A 276 -16.37 12.73 -10.81
C ILE A 276 -17.63 12.82 -11.70
N PRO A 277 -18.88 12.64 -11.20
CA PRO A 277 -20.06 12.81 -12.03
C PRO A 277 -20.26 14.24 -12.56
N LYS A 278 -19.80 15.26 -11.81
CA LYS A 278 -19.97 16.69 -12.21
C LYS A 278 -18.95 17.13 -13.25
N ILE A 279 -17.69 16.73 -13.12
CA ILE A 279 -16.61 17.22 -14.00
C ILE A 279 -16.20 16.23 -15.08
N GLY A 280 -16.61 14.96 -14.95
CA GLY A 280 -16.23 13.86 -15.84
C GLY A 280 -14.86 13.25 -15.48
N GLN A 281 -14.65 11.99 -15.90
CA GLN A 281 -13.43 11.22 -15.58
C GLN A 281 -12.15 11.88 -16.13
N VAL A 282 -12.17 12.38 -17.37
CA VAL A 282 -10.98 12.96 -18.02
C VAL A 282 -10.49 14.19 -17.27
N LYS A 283 -11.40 15.13 -16.94
CA LYS A 283 -11.03 16.32 -16.15
C LYS A 283 -10.57 15.94 -14.75
N ALA A 284 -11.20 14.94 -14.12
CA ALA A 284 -10.79 14.44 -12.80
C ALA A 284 -9.35 13.89 -12.81
N VAL A 285 -8.94 13.19 -13.89
CA VAL A 285 -7.56 12.73 -14.07
C VAL A 285 -6.59 13.91 -14.13
N TYR A 286 -6.86 14.92 -14.97
CA TYR A 286 -5.97 16.08 -15.06
C TYR A 286 -5.90 16.88 -13.76
N TYR A 287 -7.02 17.16 -13.12
CA TYR A 287 -7.04 17.89 -11.84
C TYR A 287 -6.30 17.08 -10.75
N GLY A 288 -6.48 15.76 -10.71
CA GLY A 288 -5.76 14.91 -9.78
C GLY A 288 -4.24 14.96 -10.00
N LEU A 289 -3.78 14.84 -11.25
CA LEU A 289 -2.35 14.93 -11.58
C LEU A 289 -1.76 16.31 -11.24
N ILE A 290 -2.47 17.40 -11.57
CA ILE A 290 -2.03 18.76 -11.24
C ILE A 290 -1.94 18.95 -9.72
N LEU A 291 -2.93 18.49 -8.97
CA LEU A 291 -2.93 18.55 -7.51
C LEU A 291 -1.80 17.73 -6.90
N TYR A 292 -1.43 16.56 -7.49
CA TYR A 292 -0.24 15.81 -7.06
C TYR A 292 1.05 16.59 -7.30
N VAL A 293 1.22 17.23 -8.47
CA VAL A 293 2.38 18.10 -8.75
C VAL A 293 2.47 19.21 -7.70
N ILE A 294 1.35 19.92 -7.47
CA ILE A 294 1.28 20.98 -6.46
C ILE A 294 1.62 20.43 -5.07
N GLY A 295 1.02 19.30 -4.66
CA GLY A 295 1.27 18.69 -3.37
C GLY A 295 2.75 18.31 -3.17
N PHE A 296 3.37 17.67 -4.16
CA PHE A 296 4.79 17.32 -4.09
C PHE A 296 5.70 18.55 -4.02
N LEU A 297 5.42 19.60 -4.82
CA LEU A 297 6.20 20.84 -4.76
C LEU A 297 6.02 21.54 -3.41
N LEU A 298 4.81 21.61 -2.88
CA LEU A 298 4.54 22.17 -1.56
C LEU A 298 5.29 21.41 -0.46
N PHE A 299 5.30 20.08 -0.48
CA PHE A 299 6.11 19.28 0.46
C PHE A 299 7.60 19.55 0.30
N ALA A 300 8.10 19.70 -0.94
CA ALA A 300 9.51 19.96 -1.18
C ALA A 300 9.96 21.30 -0.59
N PHE A 301 9.13 22.33 -0.69
CA PHE A 301 9.47 23.70 -0.28
C PHE A 301 8.89 24.11 1.09
N ALA A 302 8.27 23.19 1.83
CA ALA A 302 7.82 23.45 3.19
C ALA A 302 8.99 23.85 4.07
N SER A 303 8.92 25.00 4.75
CA SER A 303 9.92 25.49 5.69
C SER A 303 9.60 25.14 7.13
N GLU A 304 8.33 24.96 7.46
CA GLU A 304 7.84 24.71 8.82
C GLU A 304 7.02 23.42 8.87
N GLY A 305 7.11 22.68 9.99
CA GLY A 305 6.43 21.39 10.15
C GLY A 305 4.89 21.47 10.00
N TRP A 306 4.25 22.55 10.51
CA TRP A 306 2.80 22.73 10.36
C TRP A 306 2.33 22.83 8.91
N MET A 307 3.19 23.32 7.99
CA MET A 307 2.88 23.41 6.56
C MET A 307 2.64 22.04 5.98
N MET A 308 3.28 20.99 6.49
CA MET A 308 3.08 19.62 6.03
C MET A 308 1.61 19.20 6.17
N PHE A 309 0.95 19.54 7.28
CA PHE A 309 -0.47 19.26 7.49
C PHE A 309 -1.35 20.02 6.50
N ALA A 310 -1.08 21.32 6.28
CA ALA A 310 -1.83 22.12 5.32
C ALA A 310 -1.68 21.58 3.87
N PHE A 311 -0.48 21.19 3.51
CA PHE A 311 -0.14 20.73 2.15
C PHE A 311 -0.63 19.29 1.88
N MET A 312 -0.99 18.53 2.91
CA MET A 312 -1.71 17.27 2.74
C MET A 312 -3.11 17.45 2.13
N LEU A 313 -3.73 18.63 2.23
CA LEU A 313 -5.05 18.88 1.63
C LEU A 313 -5.04 18.76 0.10
N PRO A 314 -4.22 19.54 -0.65
CA PRO A 314 -4.15 19.38 -2.10
C PRO A 314 -3.64 17.99 -2.50
N TYR A 315 -2.67 17.41 -1.77
CA TYR A 315 -2.18 16.06 -2.01
C TYR A 315 -3.28 15.00 -1.84
N GLY A 316 -4.07 15.09 -0.78
CA GLY A 316 -5.18 14.16 -0.54
C GLY A 316 -6.32 14.30 -1.55
N LEU A 317 -6.65 15.54 -1.94
CA LEU A 317 -7.63 15.82 -3.01
C LEU A 317 -7.19 15.23 -4.35
N ALA A 318 -5.89 15.15 -4.63
CA ALA A 318 -5.34 14.51 -5.81
C ALA A 318 -5.72 13.03 -5.93
N GLY A 319 -6.12 12.39 -4.84
CA GLY A 319 -6.61 11.00 -4.80
C GLY A 319 -7.82 10.70 -5.71
N ILE A 320 -8.48 11.72 -6.27
CA ILE A 320 -9.51 11.55 -7.31
C ILE A 320 -8.97 10.94 -8.60
N PHE A 321 -7.65 11.06 -8.86
CA PHE A 321 -6.98 10.51 -10.05
C PHE A 321 -7.21 9.00 -10.20
N GLY A 322 -6.94 8.23 -9.14
CA GLY A 322 -6.94 6.77 -9.21
C GLY A 322 -8.25 6.17 -9.73
N PRO A 323 -9.39 6.43 -9.07
CA PRO A 323 -10.69 5.94 -9.52
C PRO A 323 -11.11 6.48 -10.89
N ALA A 324 -10.79 7.75 -11.22
CA ALA A 324 -11.08 8.32 -12.51
C ALA A 324 -10.30 7.64 -13.65
N MET A 325 -9.00 7.43 -13.46
CA MET A 325 -8.13 6.73 -14.42
C MET A 325 -8.57 5.27 -14.60
N GLN A 326 -8.85 4.57 -13.49
CA GLN A 326 -9.32 3.20 -13.53
C GLN A 326 -10.67 3.07 -14.25
N GLY A 327 -11.57 4.06 -14.07
CA GLY A 327 -12.83 4.14 -14.82
C GLY A 327 -12.60 4.30 -16.32
N ILE A 328 -11.70 5.20 -16.75
CA ILE A 328 -11.37 5.38 -18.18
C ILE A 328 -10.80 4.08 -18.76
N ILE A 329 -9.84 3.45 -18.09
CA ILE A 329 -9.23 2.21 -18.55
C ILE A 329 -10.29 1.09 -18.67
N SER A 330 -11.12 0.93 -17.64
CA SER A 330 -12.15 -0.12 -17.62
C SER A 330 -13.19 0.08 -18.74
N ASN A 331 -13.59 1.31 -19.01
CA ASN A 331 -14.55 1.61 -20.09
C ASN A 331 -14.00 1.35 -21.49
N ASN A 332 -12.68 1.24 -21.66
CA ASN A 332 -12.01 0.97 -22.93
C ASN A 332 -11.54 -0.48 -23.07
N VAL A 333 -12.03 -1.39 -22.23
CA VAL A 333 -11.70 -2.82 -22.26
C VAL A 333 -12.97 -3.64 -22.29
N GLU A 334 -13.02 -4.65 -23.18
CA GLU A 334 -14.13 -5.58 -23.28
C GLU A 334 -14.40 -6.31 -21.94
N ALA A 335 -15.66 -6.66 -21.70
CA ALA A 335 -16.10 -7.32 -20.47
C ALA A 335 -15.32 -8.62 -20.16
N ASN A 336 -14.97 -9.39 -21.19
CA ASN A 336 -14.20 -10.64 -21.07
C ASN A 336 -12.72 -10.43 -20.72
N SER A 337 -12.19 -9.21 -20.90
CA SER A 337 -10.79 -8.86 -20.66
C SER A 337 -10.58 -8.00 -19.42
N GLN A 338 -11.65 -7.68 -18.65
CA GLN A 338 -11.57 -6.87 -17.43
C GLN A 338 -10.63 -7.50 -16.37
N GLY A 339 -10.66 -8.81 -16.21
CA GLY A 339 -9.75 -9.50 -15.29
C GLY A 339 -8.28 -9.40 -15.71
N GLU A 340 -8.01 -9.43 -17.02
CA GLU A 340 -6.63 -9.31 -17.53
C GLU A 340 -6.07 -7.90 -17.28
N ILE A 341 -6.86 -6.84 -17.53
CA ILE A 341 -6.40 -5.46 -17.31
C ILE A 341 -6.21 -5.16 -15.83
N GLN A 342 -7.06 -5.68 -14.93
CA GLN A 342 -6.87 -5.55 -13.49
C GLN A 342 -5.58 -6.27 -13.05
N GLY A 343 -5.28 -7.42 -13.64
CA GLY A 343 -4.00 -8.11 -13.40
C GLY A 343 -2.79 -7.31 -13.88
N VAL A 344 -2.89 -6.59 -15.01
CA VAL A 344 -1.83 -5.65 -15.47
C VAL A 344 -1.65 -4.50 -14.48
N ILE A 345 -2.74 -3.86 -14.05
CA ILE A 345 -2.68 -2.75 -13.08
C ILE A 345 -2.04 -3.21 -11.76
N ALA A 346 -2.45 -4.36 -11.23
CA ALA A 346 -1.85 -4.93 -10.02
C ALA A 346 -0.35 -5.24 -10.21
N GLY A 347 0.04 -5.73 -11.39
CA GLY A 347 1.44 -5.93 -11.73
C GLY A 347 2.25 -4.63 -11.76
N LEU A 348 1.69 -3.54 -12.30
CA LEU A 348 2.32 -2.22 -12.30
C LEU A 348 2.48 -1.67 -10.88
N MET A 349 1.47 -1.84 -10.02
CA MET A 349 1.55 -1.47 -8.60
C MET A 349 2.67 -2.24 -7.90
N SER A 350 2.78 -3.54 -8.15
CA SER A 350 3.84 -4.37 -7.57
C SER A 350 5.24 -3.96 -8.07
N ALA A 351 5.38 -3.66 -9.36
CA ALA A 351 6.63 -3.15 -9.92
C ALA A 351 7.01 -1.79 -9.28
N ALA A 352 6.05 -0.89 -9.10
CA ALA A 352 6.27 0.39 -8.43
C ALA A 352 6.63 0.21 -6.94
N ALA A 353 6.06 -0.78 -6.26
CA ALA A 353 6.38 -1.09 -4.86
C ALA A 353 7.82 -1.64 -4.68
N ILE A 354 8.44 -2.14 -5.75
CA ILE A 354 9.85 -2.54 -5.75
C ILE A 354 10.74 -1.36 -6.15
N ILE A 355 10.43 -0.68 -7.26
CA ILE A 355 11.26 0.38 -7.83
C ILE A 355 11.18 1.67 -6.99
N GLY A 356 9.97 2.03 -6.55
CA GLY A 356 9.69 3.30 -5.87
C GLY A 356 10.50 3.50 -4.59
N PRO A 357 10.43 2.57 -3.61
CA PRO A 357 11.24 2.69 -2.39
C PRO A 357 12.74 2.76 -2.71
N LEU A 358 13.23 1.92 -3.65
CA LEU A 358 14.64 1.91 -4.03
C LEU A 358 15.10 3.29 -4.50
N VAL A 359 14.36 3.89 -5.42
CA VAL A 359 14.73 5.20 -5.99
C VAL A 359 14.59 6.30 -4.93
N MET A 360 13.46 6.36 -4.23
CA MET A 360 13.14 7.48 -3.35
C MET A 360 13.98 7.49 -2.07
N THR A 361 14.21 6.31 -1.45
CA THR A 361 15.01 6.27 -0.22
C THR A 361 16.51 6.48 -0.48
N ASN A 362 17.05 5.94 -1.59
CA ASN A 362 18.44 6.22 -1.96
C ASN A 362 18.66 7.70 -2.34
N LEU A 363 17.69 8.30 -3.05
CA LEU A 363 17.75 9.73 -3.36
C LEU A 363 17.71 10.58 -2.09
N PHE A 364 16.82 10.26 -1.14
CA PHE A 364 16.79 10.90 0.17
C PHE A 364 18.13 10.75 0.89
N ALA A 365 18.65 9.53 0.97
CA ALA A 365 19.90 9.24 1.66
C ALA A 365 21.09 10.01 1.04
N TRP A 366 21.17 10.04 -0.28
CA TRP A 366 22.26 10.73 -0.98
C TRP A 366 22.24 12.24 -0.68
N PHE A 367 21.07 12.88 -0.69
CA PHE A 367 20.93 14.32 -0.42
C PHE A 367 20.91 14.68 1.06
N THR A 368 20.94 13.72 1.97
CA THR A 368 21.04 13.94 3.43
C THR A 368 22.38 13.49 3.99
N ASP A 369 23.22 12.81 3.21
CA ASP A 369 24.57 12.46 3.62
C ASP A 369 25.46 13.70 3.61
N LYS A 370 26.03 14.01 4.79
CA LYS A 370 26.91 15.16 5.00
C LYS A 370 28.19 15.15 4.14
N ASN A 371 28.57 13.97 3.63
CA ASN A 371 29.76 13.81 2.81
C ASN A 371 29.57 14.28 1.37
N HIS A 372 28.33 14.44 0.88
CA HIS A 372 28.05 14.80 -0.52
C HIS A 372 27.97 16.29 -0.80
N GLY A 373 28.12 17.15 0.21
CA GLY A 373 28.22 18.62 0.06
C GLY A 373 26.94 19.36 -0.34
N ILE A 374 25.89 18.68 -0.76
CA ILE A 374 24.57 19.24 -1.08
C ILE A 374 23.53 18.62 -0.15
N TYR A 375 22.99 19.45 0.75
CA TYR A 375 21.95 19.02 1.67
C TYR A 375 20.57 19.44 1.15
N PHE A 376 19.76 18.47 0.71
CA PHE A 376 18.42 18.70 0.18
C PHE A 376 17.49 17.49 0.45
N PRO A 377 16.97 17.32 1.67
CA PRO A 377 16.13 16.18 2.07
C PRO A 377 14.86 16.01 1.21
N ALA A 378 14.44 17.07 0.52
CA ALA A 378 13.22 17.11 -0.28
C ALA A 378 13.39 16.56 -1.71
N ALA A 379 14.58 16.10 -2.10
CA ALA A 379 14.88 15.61 -3.46
C ALA A 379 13.85 14.55 -3.96
N PRO A 380 13.37 13.57 -3.14
CA PRO A 380 12.34 12.63 -3.56
C PRO A 380 11.03 13.29 -4.02
N TYR A 381 10.62 14.38 -3.37
CA TYR A 381 9.38 15.09 -3.72
C TYR A 381 9.53 15.87 -5.04
N LEU A 382 10.70 16.44 -5.32
CA LEU A 382 10.96 17.06 -6.62
C LEU A 382 10.98 16.03 -7.75
N LEU A 383 11.61 14.87 -7.55
CA LEU A 383 11.53 13.78 -8.51
C LEU A 383 10.09 13.32 -8.73
N ALA A 384 9.31 13.18 -7.66
CA ALA A 384 7.90 12.81 -7.75
C ALA A 384 7.07 13.83 -8.55
N ALA A 385 7.30 15.13 -8.34
CA ALA A 385 6.69 16.19 -9.14
C ALA A 385 7.08 16.05 -10.62
N GLY A 386 8.37 15.85 -10.93
CA GLY A 386 8.86 15.64 -12.29
C GLY A 386 8.24 14.40 -12.97
N LEU A 387 8.18 13.27 -12.27
CA LEU A 387 7.53 12.06 -12.78
C LEU A 387 6.02 12.28 -13.05
N THR A 388 5.36 13.03 -12.17
CA THR A 388 3.93 13.34 -12.35
C THR A 388 3.71 14.29 -13.52
N VAL A 389 4.59 15.28 -13.74
CA VAL A 389 4.56 16.15 -14.92
C VAL A 389 4.78 15.32 -16.20
N ALA A 390 5.76 14.41 -16.22
CA ALA A 390 5.93 13.48 -17.33
C ALA A 390 4.66 12.64 -17.56
N GLY A 391 4.02 12.19 -16.49
CA GLY A 391 2.73 11.50 -16.54
C GLY A 391 1.62 12.34 -17.18
N ILE A 392 1.54 13.65 -16.91
CA ILE A 392 0.59 14.56 -17.56
C ILE A 392 0.79 14.59 -19.08
N PHE A 393 2.04 14.72 -19.54
CA PHE A 393 2.33 14.72 -20.98
C PHE A 393 1.97 13.40 -21.66
N VAL A 394 2.33 12.26 -21.05
CA VAL A 394 2.00 10.92 -21.55
C VAL A 394 0.49 10.70 -21.59
N CYS A 395 -0.22 11.09 -20.53
CA CYS A 395 -1.66 11.02 -20.44
C CYS A 395 -2.35 11.87 -21.53
N SER A 396 -1.88 13.13 -21.71
CA SER A 396 -2.42 14.04 -22.73
C SER A 396 -2.25 13.51 -24.15
N ALA A 397 -1.08 12.95 -24.47
CA ALA A 397 -0.82 12.34 -25.77
C ALA A 397 -1.72 11.12 -26.03
N SER A 398 -2.03 10.35 -24.98
CA SER A 398 -2.87 9.16 -25.07
C SER A 398 -4.36 9.52 -25.20
N LEU A 399 -4.86 10.44 -24.36
CA LEU A 399 -6.27 10.82 -24.39
C LEU A 399 -6.68 11.55 -25.67
N LYS A 400 -5.79 12.31 -26.32
CA LYS A 400 -6.04 12.92 -27.63
C LYS A 400 -6.36 11.89 -28.70
N LYS A 401 -5.74 10.71 -28.65
CA LYS A 401 -6.00 9.61 -29.60
C LYS A 401 -7.37 8.95 -29.41
N TYR A 402 -8.03 9.16 -28.27
CA TYR A 402 -9.38 8.63 -28.02
C TYR A 402 -10.50 9.60 -28.43
N HIS A 403 -10.18 10.85 -28.73
CA HIS A 403 -11.13 11.86 -29.16
C HIS A 403 -11.00 12.20 -30.66
N SER A 404 -9.98 11.69 -31.33
CA SER A 404 -9.81 11.71 -32.80
C SER A 404 -10.27 10.40 -33.42
#